data_64d45f07a91eacb3b195ba540417cfec
#
_entry.id   64d45f07a91eacb3b195ba540417cfec
#
_cell.length_a   1.000
_cell.length_b   1.000
_cell.length_c   1.000
_cell.angle_alpha   90.00
_cell.angle_beta   90.00
_cell.angle_gamma   90.00
#
_symmetry.space_group_name_H-M   'P 1'
#
loop_
_entity.id
_entity.type
_entity.pdbx_description
1 polymer ?
#
loop_
_entity_poly.entity_id
_entity_poly.type
_entity_poly.pdbx_seq_one_letter_code
_entity_poly.pdbx_strand_id
1 'polypeptide(L)'
;MKKWHSYKLSDVVRFNPSERLLKGEIAKKVPMDLLQPYTRGISGFEMASYTGGSKFRNGDTLMARITPCLENGKTAYVSMLDEDEVGFGSTEYIVFRNIEGITDNKFVYYFVTSPWFRDIAVKSMVGSSGRQRVQQAMLENLVVNLPPLAEQKQIAGILGALDDKIELNRCINDNLEEQAKALFNHYFI
;
A
#
# COMPACT_ATOMS: atom_id res chain seq x y z
N MET A 1 25.26 -12.44 12.38
CA MET A 1 23.84 -12.00 12.19
C MET A 1 23.54 -10.96 13.26
N LYS A 2 23.13 -9.75 12.86
CA LYS A 2 22.68 -8.74 13.83
C LYS A 2 21.36 -9.22 14.45
N LYS A 3 21.20 -9.03 15.75
CA LYS A 3 20.06 -9.53 16.52
C LYS A 3 18.81 -8.73 16.15
N TRP A 4 17.71 -9.39 15.80
CA TRP A 4 16.40 -8.79 15.65
C TRP A 4 15.86 -8.36 17.02
N HIS A 5 15.15 -7.26 17.07
CA HIS A 5 14.62 -6.70 18.31
C HIS A 5 13.09 -6.69 18.28
N SER A 6 12.51 -6.95 19.45
CA SER A 6 11.07 -6.88 19.66
C SER A 6 10.61 -5.44 19.87
N TYR A 7 9.55 -5.07 19.18
CA TYR A 7 8.91 -3.76 19.30
C TYR A 7 7.39 -3.92 19.30
N LYS A 8 6.69 -3.00 19.95
CA LYS A 8 5.29 -2.78 19.67
C LYS A 8 5.18 -2.08 18.29
N LEU A 9 4.28 -2.53 17.43
CA LEU A 9 4.23 -2.03 16.04
C LEU A 9 3.99 -0.52 15.98
N SER A 10 3.16 0.05 16.87
CA SER A 10 2.94 1.49 16.95
C SER A 10 4.18 2.32 17.33
N ASP A 11 5.22 1.69 17.89
CA ASP A 11 6.46 2.38 18.27
C ASP A 11 7.43 2.49 17.09
N VAL A 12 7.21 1.71 16.03
CA VAL A 12 8.10 1.62 14.86
C VAL A 12 7.42 1.94 13.53
N VAL A 13 6.08 2.05 13.50
CA VAL A 13 5.29 2.45 12.33
C VAL A 13 4.15 3.37 12.77
N ARG A 14 3.94 4.47 12.06
CA ARG A 14 2.81 5.36 12.30
C ARG A 14 1.58 4.87 11.55
N PHE A 15 0.45 4.83 12.26
CA PHE A 15 -0.86 4.50 11.72
C PHE A 15 -1.65 5.77 11.42
N ASN A 16 -2.23 5.88 10.22
CA ASN A 16 -3.07 7.00 9.79
C ASN A 16 -2.44 8.36 10.14
N PRO A 17 -1.23 8.67 9.64
CA PRO A 17 -0.53 9.91 9.98
C PRO A 17 -1.39 11.11 9.64
N SER A 18 -1.34 12.15 10.50
CA SER A 18 -2.08 13.38 10.28
C SER A 18 -1.43 14.19 9.16
N GLU A 19 -2.24 14.61 8.16
CA GLU A 19 -1.81 15.45 7.04
C GLU A 19 -2.75 16.63 6.87
N ARG A 20 -2.18 17.75 6.39
CA ARG A 20 -2.95 18.94 6.10
C ARG A 20 -3.51 18.86 4.67
N LEU A 21 -4.81 18.75 4.56
CA LEU A 21 -5.58 18.91 3.33
C LEU A 21 -6.96 19.43 3.75
N LEU A 22 -7.32 20.64 3.28
CA LEU A 22 -8.56 21.30 3.69
C LEU A 22 -9.74 20.79 2.88
N LYS A 23 -10.93 20.80 3.48
CA LYS A 23 -12.17 20.46 2.75
C LYS A 23 -12.35 21.41 1.57
N GLY A 24 -12.63 20.86 0.40
CA GLY A 24 -12.79 21.59 -0.83
C GLY A 24 -11.51 21.69 -1.68
N GLU A 25 -10.31 21.46 -1.14
CA GLU A 25 -9.08 21.42 -1.93
C GLU A 25 -9.12 20.28 -2.94
N ILE A 26 -8.65 20.56 -4.16
CA ILE A 26 -8.49 19.56 -5.23
C ILE A 26 -7.17 18.83 -5.02
N ALA A 27 -7.23 17.52 -4.93
CA ALA A 27 -6.06 16.67 -4.75
C ALA A 27 -6.23 15.32 -5.45
N LYS A 28 -5.12 14.57 -5.60
CA LYS A 28 -5.14 13.20 -6.13
C LYS A 28 -5.87 12.28 -5.14
N LYS A 29 -6.97 11.71 -5.62
CA LYS A 29 -7.78 10.73 -4.89
C LYS A 29 -7.50 9.33 -5.42
N VAL A 30 -7.27 8.39 -4.51
CA VAL A 30 -7.15 6.96 -4.82
C VAL A 30 -8.36 6.22 -4.27
N PRO A 31 -9.36 5.91 -5.13
CA PRO A 31 -10.47 5.02 -4.78
C PRO A 31 -9.99 3.59 -4.52
N MET A 32 -10.82 2.79 -3.82
CA MET A 32 -10.48 1.41 -3.44
C MET A 32 -10.29 0.45 -4.64
N ASP A 33 -10.94 0.71 -5.76
CA ASP A 33 -10.85 -0.08 -6.99
C ASP A 33 -9.51 0.08 -7.71
N LEU A 34 -8.81 1.20 -7.51
CA LEU A 34 -7.48 1.44 -8.06
C LEU A 34 -6.36 0.71 -7.29
N LEU A 35 -6.64 0.15 -6.12
CA LEU A 35 -5.75 -0.81 -5.48
C LEU A 35 -5.99 -2.20 -6.07
N GLN A 36 -5.05 -2.67 -6.87
CA GLN A 36 -5.12 -4.00 -7.47
C GLN A 36 -4.62 -5.07 -6.47
N PRO A 37 -5.26 -6.25 -6.44
CA PRO A 37 -4.83 -7.35 -5.58
C PRO A 37 -3.37 -7.73 -5.81
N TYR A 38 -2.60 -7.84 -4.72
CA TYR A 38 -1.20 -8.31 -4.73
C TYR A 38 -0.29 -7.52 -5.69
N THR A 39 -0.58 -6.24 -5.87
CA THR A 39 0.20 -5.34 -6.73
C THR A 39 0.76 -4.18 -5.90
N ARG A 40 2.07 -3.90 -6.05
CA ARG A 40 2.73 -2.81 -5.31
C ARG A 40 2.23 -1.45 -5.76
N GLY A 41 2.18 -1.23 -7.06
CA GLY A 41 1.78 0.05 -7.64
C GLY A 41 0.28 0.31 -7.54
N ILE A 42 -0.07 1.60 -7.53
CA ILE A 42 -1.45 2.08 -7.66
C ILE A 42 -1.71 2.32 -9.14
N SER A 43 -2.82 1.79 -9.67
CA SER A 43 -3.11 1.83 -11.12
C SER A 43 -3.54 3.20 -11.65
N GLY A 44 -3.64 4.23 -10.78
CA GLY A 44 -3.98 5.59 -11.16
C GLY A 44 -4.61 6.39 -10.03
N PHE A 45 -5.11 7.57 -10.36
CA PHE A 45 -5.81 8.45 -9.43
C PHE A 45 -6.88 9.27 -10.16
N GLU A 46 -7.77 9.87 -9.40
CA GLU A 46 -8.75 10.87 -9.85
C GLU A 46 -8.40 12.23 -9.24
N MET A 47 -8.52 13.33 -9.98
CA MET A 47 -8.51 14.66 -9.37
C MET A 47 -9.88 14.94 -8.78
N ALA A 48 -9.95 15.13 -7.46
CA ALA A 48 -11.22 15.33 -6.77
C ALA A 48 -11.10 16.32 -5.61
N SER A 49 -12.22 16.96 -5.29
CA SER A 49 -12.31 17.81 -4.08
C SER A 49 -12.30 16.93 -2.83
N TYR A 50 -11.43 17.27 -1.87
CA TYR A 50 -11.34 16.57 -0.61
C TYR A 50 -12.59 16.83 0.25
N THR A 51 -13.34 15.78 0.49
CA THR A 51 -14.54 15.81 1.37
C THR A 51 -14.38 14.95 2.61
N GLY A 52 -13.34 14.09 2.61
CA GLY A 52 -13.04 13.14 3.69
C GLY A 52 -12.24 11.96 3.16
N GLY A 53 -11.82 11.09 4.05
CA GLY A 53 -11.03 9.90 3.71
C GLY A 53 -9.62 9.93 4.31
N SER A 54 -8.91 8.82 4.18
CA SER A 54 -7.53 8.68 4.65
C SER A 54 -6.60 9.50 3.77
N LYS A 55 -5.71 10.26 4.40
CA LYS A 55 -4.70 11.08 3.74
C LYS A 55 -3.37 10.36 3.75
N PHE A 56 -2.54 10.58 2.72
CA PHE A 56 -1.26 9.91 2.59
C PHE A 56 -0.27 10.73 1.75
N ARG A 57 0.99 10.35 1.81
CA ARG A 57 2.12 10.88 1.02
C ARG A 57 2.87 9.76 0.32
N ASN A 58 3.78 10.13 -0.57
CA ASN A 58 4.75 9.17 -1.12
C ASN A 58 5.52 8.48 0.01
N GLY A 59 5.75 7.18 -0.15
CA GLY A 59 6.38 6.34 0.86
C GLY A 59 5.42 5.68 1.84
N ASP A 60 4.15 6.08 1.87
CA ASP A 60 3.13 5.43 2.70
C ASP A 60 2.66 4.11 2.07
N THR A 61 2.18 3.22 2.92
CA THR A 61 1.48 1.99 2.51
C THR A 61 0.00 2.13 2.81
N LEU A 62 -0.84 1.93 1.80
CA LEU A 62 -2.30 1.89 1.91
C LEU A 62 -2.75 0.45 2.01
N MET A 63 -3.40 0.06 3.09
CA MET A 63 -4.01 -1.27 3.25
C MET A 63 -5.52 -1.12 3.39
N ALA A 64 -6.27 -1.86 2.58
CA ALA A 64 -7.71 -1.98 2.79
C ALA A 64 -7.99 -2.62 4.16
N ARG A 65 -8.96 -2.06 4.91
CA ARG A 65 -9.34 -2.58 6.24
C ARG A 65 -10.68 -3.31 6.27
N ILE A 66 -11.35 -3.44 5.13
CA ILE A 66 -12.72 -3.95 5.02
C ILE A 66 -12.77 -5.22 4.17
N THR A 67 -13.69 -6.15 4.51
CA THR A 67 -14.09 -7.30 3.70
C THR A 67 -14.76 -6.83 2.39
N PRO A 68 -14.50 -7.46 1.21
CA PRO A 68 -13.50 -8.51 0.96
C PRO A 68 -12.14 -7.95 0.50
N CYS A 69 -11.96 -6.63 0.55
CA CYS A 69 -10.81 -5.96 -0.06
C CYS A 69 -9.47 -6.39 0.57
N LEU A 70 -9.39 -6.50 1.90
CA LEU A 70 -8.18 -6.97 2.58
C LEU A 70 -7.89 -8.43 2.26
N GLU A 71 -8.91 -9.28 2.29
CA GLU A 71 -8.80 -10.72 1.99
C GLU A 71 -8.30 -10.95 0.56
N ASN A 72 -8.72 -10.09 -0.37
CA ASN A 72 -8.26 -10.06 -1.75
C ASN A 72 -6.87 -9.39 -1.92
N GLY A 73 -6.17 -9.03 -0.85
CA GLY A 73 -4.82 -8.52 -0.91
C GLY A 73 -4.68 -7.10 -1.44
N LYS A 74 -5.72 -6.26 -1.31
CA LYS A 74 -5.66 -4.84 -1.70
C LYS A 74 -4.81 -4.04 -0.73
N THR A 75 -3.52 -3.96 -1.02
CA THR A 75 -2.52 -3.17 -0.30
C THR A 75 -1.52 -2.63 -1.32
N ALA A 76 -1.22 -1.33 -1.28
CA ALA A 76 -0.35 -0.69 -2.25
C ALA A 76 0.63 0.28 -1.60
N TYR A 77 1.77 0.51 -2.26
CA TYR A 77 2.77 1.50 -1.90
C TYR A 77 2.53 2.79 -2.69
N VAL A 78 2.52 3.94 -2.01
CA VAL A 78 2.30 5.24 -2.65
C VAL A 78 3.62 5.77 -3.21
N SER A 79 3.65 6.04 -4.52
CA SER A 79 4.82 6.59 -5.22
C SER A 79 4.46 7.52 -6.39
N MET A 80 3.18 7.93 -6.49
CA MET A 80 2.62 8.61 -7.66
C MET A 80 2.26 10.08 -7.40
N LEU A 81 2.57 10.59 -6.22
CA LEU A 81 2.35 11.98 -5.85
C LEU A 81 3.54 12.84 -6.27
N ASP A 82 3.32 14.14 -6.42
CA ASP A 82 4.39 15.09 -6.60
C ASP A 82 5.14 15.34 -5.28
N GLU A 83 6.25 16.09 -5.34
CA GLU A 83 7.01 16.43 -4.13
C GLU A 83 6.11 17.22 -3.15
N ASP A 84 6.14 16.86 -1.88
CA ASP A 84 5.32 17.42 -0.80
C ASP A 84 3.79 17.33 -0.98
N GLU A 85 3.30 16.71 -2.05
CA GLU A 85 1.87 16.54 -2.27
C GLU A 85 1.23 15.59 -1.25
N VAL A 86 -0.02 15.90 -0.89
CA VAL A 86 -0.88 15.06 -0.05
C VAL A 86 -2.01 14.50 -0.91
N GLY A 87 -2.05 13.19 -1.06
CA GLY A 87 -3.19 12.49 -1.64
C GLY A 87 -4.21 12.07 -0.58
N PHE A 88 -5.37 11.67 -1.04
CA PHE A 88 -6.40 11.09 -0.17
C PHE A 88 -7.10 9.91 -0.83
N GLY A 89 -7.86 9.15 -0.05
CA GLY A 89 -8.56 8.00 -0.56
C GLY A 89 -9.71 7.54 0.33
N SER A 90 -10.07 6.27 0.21
CA SER A 90 -11.16 5.67 0.97
C SER A 90 -10.96 5.83 2.48
N THR A 91 -12.05 6.05 3.21
CA THR A 91 -12.09 5.93 4.68
C THR A 91 -11.80 4.52 5.17
N GLU A 92 -11.85 3.54 4.26
CA GLU A 92 -11.57 2.14 4.55
C GLU A 92 -10.10 1.76 4.29
N TYR A 93 -9.18 2.75 4.28
CA TYR A 93 -7.75 2.52 4.34
C TYR A 93 -7.21 2.65 5.76
N ILE A 94 -6.27 1.79 6.12
CA ILE A 94 -5.25 2.06 7.13
C ILE A 94 -3.99 2.47 6.39
N VAL A 95 -3.46 3.63 6.75
CA VAL A 95 -2.22 4.17 6.19
C VAL A 95 -1.08 3.85 7.15
N PHE A 96 -0.02 3.22 6.65
CA PHE A 96 1.19 2.93 7.41
C PHE A 96 2.33 3.79 6.89
N ARG A 97 2.99 4.51 7.80
CA ARG A 97 4.18 5.31 7.50
C ARG A 97 5.34 4.84 8.36
N ASN A 98 6.50 4.72 7.77
CA ASN A 98 7.73 4.45 8.49
C ASN A 98 8.06 5.56 9.50
N ILE A 99 8.85 5.23 10.51
CA ILE A 99 9.47 6.20 11.40
C ILE A 99 10.93 6.34 11.00
N GLU A 100 11.32 7.56 10.63
CA GLU A 100 12.68 7.84 10.18
C GLU A 100 13.73 7.39 11.20
N GLY A 101 14.78 6.77 10.72
CA GLY A 101 15.84 6.21 11.56
C GLY A 101 15.50 4.86 12.21
N ILE A 102 14.23 4.43 12.23
CA ILE A 102 13.79 3.17 12.86
C ILE A 102 13.35 2.15 11.80
N THR A 103 12.49 2.55 10.88
CA THR A 103 11.96 1.68 9.83
C THR A 103 12.17 2.27 8.43
N ASP A 104 12.34 1.40 7.44
CA ASP A 104 12.40 1.75 6.03
C ASP A 104 10.99 1.69 5.42
N ASN A 105 10.62 2.65 4.58
CA ASN A 105 9.27 2.74 4.02
C ASN A 105 8.89 1.56 3.11
N LYS A 106 9.82 1.11 2.24
CA LYS A 106 9.58 -0.08 1.41
C LYS A 106 9.55 -1.35 2.25
N PHE A 107 10.38 -1.44 3.29
CA PHE A 107 10.31 -2.56 4.23
C PHE A 107 8.94 -2.62 4.93
N VAL A 108 8.40 -1.48 5.37
CA VAL A 108 7.05 -1.42 5.96
C VAL A 108 6.01 -1.95 4.98
N TYR A 109 6.09 -1.59 3.69
CA TYR A 109 5.21 -2.14 2.67
C TYR A 109 5.31 -3.68 2.60
N TYR A 110 6.50 -4.25 2.48
CA TYR A 110 6.68 -5.70 2.40
C TYR A 110 6.29 -6.42 3.69
N PHE A 111 6.49 -5.78 4.82
CA PHE A 111 6.04 -6.30 6.11
C PHE A 111 4.51 -6.38 6.17
N VAL A 112 3.81 -5.29 5.81
CA VAL A 112 2.34 -5.20 5.81
C VAL A 112 1.69 -6.13 4.78
N THR A 113 2.33 -6.35 3.63
CA THR A 113 1.84 -7.26 2.59
C THR A 113 2.18 -8.73 2.86
N SER A 114 3.03 -9.02 3.86
CA SER A 114 3.43 -10.39 4.17
C SER A 114 2.21 -11.26 4.51
N PRO A 115 2.21 -12.56 4.14
CA PRO A 115 1.13 -13.47 4.49
C PRO A 115 0.86 -13.53 6.00
N TRP A 116 1.94 -13.46 6.80
CA TRP A 116 1.84 -13.49 8.26
C TRP A 116 1.09 -12.27 8.80
N PHE A 117 1.44 -11.07 8.38
CA PHE A 117 0.77 -9.84 8.86
C PHE A 117 -0.68 -9.77 8.38
N ARG A 118 -0.93 -10.10 7.11
CA ARG A 118 -2.28 -10.11 6.54
C ARG A 118 -3.20 -11.10 7.27
N ASP A 119 -2.70 -12.30 7.61
CA ASP A 119 -3.47 -13.30 8.36
C ASP A 119 -3.88 -12.76 9.75
N ILE A 120 -2.98 -12.07 10.45
CA ILE A 120 -3.30 -11.41 11.72
C ILE A 120 -4.35 -10.30 11.50
N ALA A 121 -4.18 -9.48 10.47
CA ALA A 121 -5.12 -8.40 10.17
C ALA A 121 -6.52 -8.95 9.86
N VAL A 122 -6.62 -10.00 9.04
CA VAL A 122 -7.90 -10.67 8.72
C VAL A 122 -8.52 -11.30 9.97
N LYS A 123 -7.75 -11.99 10.80
CA LYS A 123 -8.24 -12.59 12.07
C LYS A 123 -8.69 -11.52 13.08
N SER A 124 -8.20 -10.30 12.99
CA SER A 124 -8.63 -9.19 13.86
C SER A 124 -9.95 -8.54 13.43
N MET A 125 -10.50 -8.94 12.26
CA MET A 125 -11.69 -8.30 11.71
C MET A 125 -12.93 -8.60 12.52
N VAL A 126 -13.74 -7.58 12.79
CA VAL A 126 -15.03 -7.68 13.47
C VAL A 126 -16.11 -6.93 12.70
N GLY A 127 -17.36 -7.32 12.89
CA GLY A 127 -18.53 -6.73 12.24
C GLY A 127 -19.48 -7.79 11.68
N SER A 128 -20.54 -7.35 11.04
CA SER A 128 -21.51 -8.24 10.38
C SER A 128 -20.86 -8.89 9.13
N SER A 129 -21.40 -10.05 8.75
CA SER A 129 -20.96 -10.76 7.53
C SER A 129 -20.93 -9.81 6.31
N GLY A 130 -19.82 -9.83 5.56
CA GLY A 130 -19.61 -9.00 4.37
C GLY A 130 -19.24 -7.53 4.64
N ARG A 131 -19.21 -7.08 5.92
CA ARG A 131 -18.82 -5.72 6.33
C ARG A 131 -17.89 -5.70 7.53
N GLN A 132 -17.05 -6.70 7.66
CA GLN A 132 -16.06 -6.77 8.73
C GLN A 132 -14.92 -5.79 8.48
N ARG A 133 -14.36 -5.24 9.57
CA ARG A 133 -13.25 -4.28 9.54
C ARG A 133 -12.16 -4.68 10.51
N VAL A 134 -10.93 -4.49 10.08
CA VAL A 134 -9.73 -4.67 10.90
C VAL A 134 -9.83 -3.81 12.16
N GLN A 135 -9.55 -4.42 13.30
CA GLN A 135 -9.38 -3.72 14.57
C GLN A 135 -7.99 -3.11 14.63
N GLN A 136 -7.86 -1.84 14.24
CA GLN A 136 -6.58 -1.12 14.17
C GLN A 136 -5.81 -1.20 15.48
N ALA A 137 -6.48 -1.06 16.63
CA ALA A 137 -5.85 -1.15 17.96
C ALA A 137 -5.18 -2.51 18.21
N MET A 138 -5.66 -3.60 17.60
CA MET A 138 -5.01 -4.91 17.66
C MET A 138 -3.67 -4.89 16.91
N LEU A 139 -3.62 -4.27 15.74
CA LEU A 139 -2.39 -4.14 14.96
C LEU A 139 -1.39 -3.20 15.63
N GLU A 140 -1.85 -2.07 16.17
CA GLU A 140 -1.01 -1.11 16.90
C GLU A 140 -0.30 -1.76 18.11
N ASN A 141 -0.98 -2.67 18.81
CA ASN A 141 -0.45 -3.38 19.98
C ASN A 141 0.32 -4.66 19.63
N LEU A 142 0.42 -5.03 18.35
CA LEU A 142 1.13 -6.21 17.91
C LEU A 142 2.61 -6.11 18.25
N VAL A 143 3.15 -7.14 18.91
CA VAL A 143 4.59 -7.26 19.15
C VAL A 143 5.25 -7.94 17.96
N VAL A 144 6.21 -7.26 17.37
CA VAL A 144 6.90 -7.68 16.15
C VAL A 144 8.42 -7.73 16.37
N ASN A 145 9.09 -8.67 15.71
CA ASN A 145 10.53 -8.72 15.69
C ASN A 145 11.03 -8.13 14.38
N LEU A 146 11.79 -7.05 14.44
CA LEU A 146 12.32 -6.36 13.27
C LEU A 146 13.85 -6.41 13.22
N PRO A 147 14.44 -6.56 12.01
CA PRO A 147 15.85 -6.43 11.81
C PRO A 147 16.32 -4.97 11.96
N PRO A 148 17.62 -4.73 12.17
CA PRO A 148 18.19 -3.39 12.10
C PRO A 148 17.92 -2.71 10.76
N LEU A 149 17.82 -1.36 10.77
CA LEU A 149 17.44 -0.55 9.59
C LEU A 149 18.26 -0.88 8.33
N ALA A 150 19.55 -1.16 8.47
CA ALA A 150 20.41 -1.54 7.34
C ALA A 150 19.97 -2.87 6.69
N GLU A 151 19.55 -3.85 7.50
CA GLU A 151 19.03 -5.13 7.02
C GLU A 151 17.62 -4.97 6.43
N GLN A 152 16.78 -4.10 7.01
CA GLN A 152 15.47 -3.73 6.43
C GLN A 152 15.63 -3.19 5.01
N LYS A 153 16.57 -2.26 4.78
CA LYS A 153 16.86 -1.69 3.46
C LYS A 153 17.36 -2.75 2.47
N GLN A 154 18.18 -3.70 2.92
CA GLN A 154 18.65 -4.81 2.07
C GLN A 154 17.48 -5.72 1.65
N ILE A 155 16.63 -6.12 2.59
CA ILE A 155 15.42 -6.92 2.31
C ILE A 155 14.51 -6.17 1.33
N ALA A 156 14.22 -4.91 1.62
CA ALA A 156 13.37 -4.06 0.78
C ALA A 156 13.96 -3.84 -0.62
N GLY A 157 15.27 -3.74 -0.73
CA GLY A 157 15.98 -3.62 -2.01
C GLY A 157 15.84 -4.86 -2.88
N ILE A 158 15.99 -6.05 -2.30
CA ILE A 158 15.83 -7.32 -3.04
C ILE A 158 14.38 -7.50 -3.50
N LEU A 159 13.40 -7.33 -2.59
CA LEU A 159 11.99 -7.49 -2.93
C LEU A 159 11.52 -6.40 -3.91
N GLY A 160 12.03 -5.17 -3.75
CA GLY A 160 11.76 -4.06 -4.66
C GLY A 160 12.24 -4.33 -6.08
N ALA A 161 13.44 -4.87 -6.25
CA ALA A 161 13.97 -5.23 -7.57
C ALA A 161 13.12 -6.32 -8.27
N LEU A 162 12.53 -7.24 -7.50
CA LEU A 162 11.60 -8.24 -8.04
C LEU A 162 10.30 -7.60 -8.49
N ASP A 163 9.72 -6.71 -7.68
CA ASP A 163 8.50 -5.98 -8.05
C ASP A 163 8.73 -5.06 -9.25
N ASP A 164 9.87 -4.34 -9.31
CA ASP A 164 10.23 -3.50 -10.46
C ASP A 164 10.28 -4.33 -11.75
N LYS A 165 10.80 -5.56 -11.69
CA LYS A 165 10.82 -6.48 -12.82
C LYS A 165 9.43 -6.98 -13.20
N ILE A 166 8.57 -7.26 -12.23
CA ILE A 166 7.17 -7.66 -12.47
C ILE A 166 6.41 -6.52 -13.15
N GLU A 167 6.55 -5.29 -12.67
CA GLU A 167 5.91 -4.10 -13.26
C GLU A 167 6.41 -3.86 -14.69
N LEU A 168 7.73 -3.95 -14.93
CA LEU A 168 8.31 -3.83 -16.28
C LEU A 168 7.75 -4.90 -17.23
N ASN A 169 7.69 -6.16 -16.79
CA ASN A 169 7.15 -7.23 -17.61
C ASN A 169 5.66 -7.03 -17.93
N ARG A 170 4.86 -6.49 -17.01
CA ARG A 170 3.47 -6.12 -17.29
C ARG A 170 3.39 -5.06 -18.38
N CYS A 171 4.14 -3.97 -18.25
CA CYS A 171 4.20 -2.92 -19.28
C CYS A 171 4.63 -3.46 -20.66
N ILE A 172 5.60 -4.39 -20.70
CA ILE A 172 6.03 -5.04 -21.96
C ILE A 172 4.88 -5.87 -22.53
N ASN A 173 4.20 -6.66 -21.74
CA ASN A 173 3.09 -7.51 -22.19
C ASN A 173 1.93 -6.67 -22.71
N ASP A 174 1.54 -5.60 -22.03
CA ASP A 174 0.47 -4.68 -22.46
C ASP A 174 0.83 -4.04 -23.82
N ASN A 175 2.07 -3.58 -23.98
CA ASN A 175 2.56 -3.00 -25.22
C ASN A 175 2.57 -4.03 -26.38
N LEU A 176 3.02 -5.27 -26.12
CA LEU A 176 3.01 -6.33 -27.13
C LEU A 176 1.58 -6.70 -27.54
N GLU A 177 0.63 -6.72 -26.61
CA GLU A 177 -0.78 -6.98 -26.90
C GLU A 177 -1.36 -5.85 -27.78
N GLU A 178 -1.07 -4.59 -27.49
CA GLU A 178 -1.49 -3.45 -28.31
C GLU A 178 -0.90 -3.51 -29.72
N GLN A 179 0.39 -3.85 -29.86
CA GLN A 179 1.03 -4.02 -31.15
C GLN A 179 0.40 -5.17 -31.94
N ALA A 180 0.13 -6.30 -31.29
CA ALA A 180 -0.53 -7.44 -31.94
C ALA A 180 -1.93 -7.08 -32.44
N LYS A 181 -2.73 -6.36 -31.64
CA LYS A 181 -4.05 -5.84 -32.04
C LYS A 181 -3.95 -4.87 -33.23
N ALA A 182 -2.98 -3.96 -33.23
CA ALA A 182 -2.77 -3.02 -34.29
C ALA A 182 -2.40 -3.72 -35.61
N LEU A 183 -1.50 -4.71 -35.58
CA LEU A 183 -1.13 -5.52 -36.74
C LEU A 183 -2.33 -6.33 -37.27
N PHE A 184 -3.07 -6.96 -36.37
CA PHE A 184 -4.27 -7.72 -36.78
C PHE A 184 -5.28 -6.83 -37.48
N ASN A 185 -5.59 -5.67 -36.92
CA ASN A 185 -6.53 -4.73 -37.53
C ASN A 185 -6.03 -4.21 -38.88
N HIS A 186 -4.72 -3.97 -39.02
CA HIS A 186 -4.15 -3.49 -40.28
C HIS A 186 -4.22 -4.53 -41.43
N TYR A 187 -4.06 -5.83 -41.11
CA TYR A 187 -3.98 -6.87 -42.16
C TYR A 187 -5.29 -7.62 -42.38
N PHE A 188 -6.24 -7.58 -41.46
CA PHE A 188 -7.43 -8.42 -41.49
C PHE A 188 -8.77 -7.68 -41.35
N ILE A 189 -8.74 -6.38 -41.05
CA ILE A 189 -9.91 -5.50 -41.00
C ILE A 189 -9.66 -4.25 -41.87
#